data_a506872e5beda0e508bad76719270a9e
#
_entry.id   a506872e5beda0e508bad76719270a9e
#
_cell.length_a   1.000
_cell.length_b   1.000
_cell.length_c   1.000
_cell.angle_alpha   90.00
_cell.angle_beta   90.00
_cell.angle_gamma   90.00
#
_symmetry.space_group_name_H-M   'P 1'
#
loop_
_entity.id
_entity.type
_entity.pdbx_description
1 polymer ?
#
loop_
_entity_poly.entity_id
_entity_poly.type
_entity_poly.pdbx_seq_one_letter_code
_entity_poly.pdbx_strand_id
1 'polypeptide(L)'
;MKRAFLALLAILCLAGAAHCKDKVNEAWQRAMLAAIDSFPERGGYYTGSRPNELFAKTTWRGLHDAYQMTVADERPRFDPMLAQPSFCSSATYSVLIKALLIWDTRHKIKREAWINMKPRVGIADEFNPDGVGQDDGVGFWGRANANGPGLGVLVHELGAGYSFTAYRGAKSERNRETPGERYLTDAEWCALDIWQRAIPGDLMKIFWNRNESRGSDSGAIIGCDDDKTADQEAGHSVIFMGCEGDTVSYWSSNGPGKHPELMGYSIGRCHKSDIQRVVFTRITRPERFNNARRMAPTDVNAYLRDLNGKRHSTTAEMLRQLGIKQ
;
A
#
# COMPACT_ATOMS: atom_id res chain seq x y z
N MET A 1 10.78 -24.12 -6.22
CA MET A 1 11.78 -23.05 -6.31
C MET A 1 11.40 -21.78 -5.52
N LYS A 2 10.13 -21.34 -5.44
CA LYS A 2 9.70 -20.15 -4.68
C LYS A 2 10.03 -20.18 -3.17
N ARG A 3 9.82 -21.31 -2.48
CA ARG A 3 10.05 -21.40 -1.03
C ARG A 3 11.53 -21.25 -0.64
N ALA A 4 12.45 -21.67 -1.49
CA ALA A 4 13.89 -21.53 -1.24
C ALA A 4 14.38 -20.09 -1.42
N PHE A 5 13.78 -19.33 -2.33
CA PHE A 5 14.18 -17.94 -2.59
C PHE A 5 13.77 -16.99 -1.45
N LEU A 6 12.57 -17.17 -0.89
CA LEU A 6 12.10 -16.38 0.27
C LEU A 6 12.89 -16.69 1.54
N ALA A 7 13.26 -17.96 1.76
CA ALA A 7 14.09 -18.35 2.91
C ALA A 7 15.50 -17.77 2.81
N LEU A 8 16.09 -17.72 1.61
CA LEU A 8 17.44 -17.19 1.40
C LEU A 8 17.48 -15.66 1.57
N LEU A 9 16.42 -14.94 1.12
CA LEU A 9 16.30 -13.50 1.29
C LEU A 9 16.20 -13.11 2.77
N ALA A 10 15.46 -13.88 3.58
CA ALA A 10 15.31 -13.63 5.02
C ALA A 10 16.63 -13.81 5.79
N ILE A 11 17.50 -14.72 5.38
CA ILE A 11 18.77 -15.00 6.06
C ILE A 11 19.84 -13.94 5.71
N LEU A 12 19.86 -13.43 4.50
CA LEU A 12 20.84 -12.42 4.07
C LEU A 12 20.59 -11.01 4.66
N CYS A 13 19.35 -10.69 5.03
CA CYS A 13 19.01 -9.39 5.65
C CYS A 13 19.42 -9.30 7.14
N LEU A 14 19.73 -10.39 7.82
CA LEU A 14 20.06 -10.39 9.26
C LEU A 14 21.52 -10.05 9.58
N ALA A 15 22.40 -9.98 8.60
CA ALA A 15 23.84 -9.90 8.82
C ALA A 15 24.46 -8.47 8.79
N GLY A 16 23.67 -7.40 8.60
CA GLY A 16 24.24 -6.08 8.24
C GLY A 16 23.84 -4.83 9.02
N ALA A 17 23.06 -4.88 10.10
CA ALA A 17 22.53 -3.65 10.69
C ALA A 17 22.80 -3.49 12.19
N ALA A 18 23.94 -2.93 12.52
CA ALA A 18 24.17 -2.28 13.83
C ALA A 18 23.81 -0.78 13.75
N HIS A 19 22.58 -0.44 13.39
CA HIS A 19 22.04 0.93 13.50
C HIS A 19 20.65 0.88 14.12
N CYS A 20 20.41 1.78 15.04
CA CYS A 20 19.19 2.03 15.82
C CYS A 20 18.09 0.97 15.59
N LYS A 21 18.01 -0.03 16.49
CA LYS A 21 17.03 -1.13 16.36
C LYS A 21 15.62 -0.55 16.40
N ASP A 22 15.09 -0.17 15.25
CA ASP A 22 13.68 0.12 15.08
C ASP A 22 12.88 -1.07 15.61
N LYS A 23 11.88 -0.79 16.45
CA LYS A 23 11.05 -1.85 17.04
C LYS A 23 10.40 -2.67 15.94
N VAL A 24 10.82 -3.92 15.79
CA VAL A 24 10.24 -4.88 14.85
C VAL A 24 9.31 -5.81 15.61
N ASN A 25 8.11 -6.01 15.10
CA ASN A 25 7.21 -7.06 15.56
C ASN A 25 7.36 -8.27 14.62
N GLU A 26 8.23 -9.19 14.99
CA GLU A 26 8.53 -10.37 14.16
C GLU A 26 7.30 -11.25 13.89
N ALA A 27 6.37 -11.37 14.86
CA ALA A 27 5.14 -12.13 14.67
C ALA A 27 4.26 -11.48 13.60
N TRP A 28 4.20 -10.15 13.57
CA TRP A 28 3.51 -9.39 12.55
C TRP A 28 4.20 -9.53 11.19
N GLN A 29 5.52 -9.39 11.13
CA GLN A 29 6.29 -9.54 9.90
C GLN A 29 6.06 -10.92 9.28
N ARG A 30 6.13 -11.99 10.07
CA ARG A 30 5.81 -13.35 9.59
C ARG A 30 4.38 -13.45 9.09
N ALA A 31 3.41 -12.81 9.75
CA ALA A 31 2.02 -12.81 9.30
C ALA A 31 1.84 -12.10 7.95
N MET A 32 2.54 -10.96 7.73
CA MET A 32 2.53 -10.25 6.46
C MET A 32 3.08 -11.11 5.32
N LEU A 33 4.23 -11.74 5.52
CA LEU A 33 4.84 -12.61 4.50
C LEU A 33 3.97 -13.84 4.22
N ALA A 34 3.43 -14.48 5.26
CA ALA A 34 2.51 -15.62 5.10
C ALA A 34 1.19 -15.20 4.41
N ALA A 35 0.72 -13.97 4.64
CA ALA A 35 -0.42 -13.44 3.91
C ALA A 35 -0.11 -13.32 2.42
N ILE A 36 1.02 -12.71 2.05
CA ILE A 36 1.47 -12.60 0.65
C ILE A 36 1.52 -13.97 -0.03
N ASP A 37 2.09 -14.99 0.64
CA ASP A 37 2.20 -16.35 0.10
C ASP A 37 0.84 -17.02 -0.17
N SER A 38 -0.24 -16.54 0.46
CA SER A 38 -1.58 -17.07 0.27
C SER A 38 -2.30 -16.51 -0.96
N PHE A 39 -1.77 -15.45 -1.58
CA PHE A 39 -2.36 -14.87 -2.78
C PHE A 39 -1.95 -15.63 -4.03
N PRO A 40 -2.86 -15.77 -5.01
CA PRO A 40 -2.51 -16.33 -6.30
C PRO A 40 -1.53 -15.45 -7.06
N GLU A 41 -0.91 -16.00 -8.08
CA GLU A 41 -0.17 -15.18 -9.04
C GLU A 41 -1.13 -14.57 -10.05
N ARG A 42 -0.88 -13.32 -10.46
CA ARG A 42 -1.65 -12.60 -11.47
C ARG A 42 -3.07 -12.25 -11.00
N GLY A 43 -4.10 -12.76 -11.67
CA GLY A 43 -5.51 -12.52 -11.34
C GLY A 43 -6.12 -11.27 -11.97
N GLY A 44 -5.35 -10.57 -12.81
CA GLY A 44 -5.76 -9.38 -13.54
C GLY A 44 -5.58 -8.08 -12.77
N TYR A 45 -5.25 -7.02 -13.53
CA TYR A 45 -5.21 -5.65 -13.03
C TYR A 45 -6.36 -4.83 -13.62
N TYR A 46 -7.23 -4.30 -12.77
CA TYR A 46 -8.42 -3.60 -13.23
C TYR A 46 -8.83 -2.46 -12.29
N THR A 47 -9.02 -1.27 -12.85
CA THR A 47 -9.45 -0.06 -12.14
C THR A 47 -10.82 0.46 -12.60
N GLY A 48 -11.45 -0.21 -13.55
CA GLY A 48 -12.74 0.21 -14.07
C GLY A 48 -13.89 -0.03 -13.09
N SER A 49 -14.87 0.88 -13.10
CA SER A 49 -16.05 0.83 -12.20
C SER A 49 -17.14 -0.13 -12.65
N ARG A 50 -17.02 -0.71 -13.85
CA ARG A 50 -18.01 -1.66 -14.41
C ARG A 50 -17.30 -2.86 -15.00
N PRO A 51 -17.89 -4.05 -15.00
CA PRO A 51 -17.38 -5.20 -15.75
C PRO A 51 -17.18 -4.86 -17.24
N ASN A 52 -16.25 -5.54 -17.89
CA ASN A 52 -15.97 -5.43 -19.31
C ASN A 52 -15.69 -6.80 -19.94
N GLU A 53 -15.28 -6.85 -21.20
CA GLU A 53 -15.03 -8.10 -21.93
C GLU A 53 -13.90 -8.94 -21.30
N LEU A 54 -12.90 -8.29 -20.67
CA LEU A 54 -11.76 -8.97 -20.05
C LEU A 54 -12.06 -9.38 -18.60
N PHE A 55 -12.94 -8.64 -17.92
CA PHE A 55 -13.21 -8.84 -16.49
C PHE A 55 -14.72 -8.90 -16.24
N ALA A 56 -15.21 -10.07 -15.88
CA ALA A 56 -16.61 -10.32 -15.55
C ALA A 56 -17.05 -9.62 -14.23
N LYS A 57 -16.10 -9.18 -13.41
CA LYS A 57 -16.36 -8.41 -12.19
C LYS A 57 -15.32 -7.30 -12.00
N THR A 58 -15.68 -6.29 -11.23
CA THR A 58 -14.77 -5.20 -10.85
C THR A 58 -13.88 -5.60 -9.69
N THR A 59 -12.79 -4.87 -9.47
CA THR A 59 -11.95 -5.03 -8.28
C THR A 59 -12.74 -4.82 -6.99
N TRP A 60 -13.67 -3.85 -6.97
CA TRP A 60 -14.55 -3.60 -5.82
C TRP A 60 -15.41 -4.81 -5.48
N ARG A 61 -15.97 -5.46 -6.50
CA ARG A 61 -16.74 -6.70 -6.31
C ARG A 61 -15.85 -7.83 -5.81
N GLY A 62 -14.64 -7.96 -6.38
CA GLY A 62 -13.67 -8.96 -5.91
C GLY A 62 -13.30 -8.77 -4.44
N LEU A 63 -13.00 -7.54 -4.04
CA LEU A 63 -12.65 -7.20 -2.67
C LEU A 63 -13.81 -7.44 -1.68
N HIS A 64 -15.04 -7.06 -2.08
CA HIS A 64 -16.24 -7.34 -1.30
C HIS A 64 -16.45 -8.85 -1.07
N ASP A 65 -16.37 -9.65 -2.13
CA ASP A 65 -16.60 -11.09 -2.08
C ASP A 65 -15.50 -11.82 -1.27
N ALA A 66 -14.27 -11.30 -1.28
CA ALA A 66 -13.15 -11.86 -0.54
C ALA A 66 -13.29 -11.67 0.98
N TYR A 67 -13.92 -10.58 1.43
CA TYR A 67 -14.12 -10.29 2.85
C TYR A 67 -15.46 -10.89 3.33
N GLN A 68 -15.43 -12.15 3.73
CA GLN A 68 -16.60 -12.93 4.11
C GLN A 68 -16.89 -12.76 5.60
N MET A 69 -17.97 -12.06 5.93
CA MET A 69 -18.44 -11.88 7.30
C MET A 69 -19.96 -11.69 7.29
N THR A 70 -20.66 -12.38 8.17
CA THR A 70 -22.09 -12.23 8.42
C THR A 70 -22.35 -11.61 9.79
N VAL A 71 -23.60 -11.25 10.08
CA VAL A 71 -23.98 -10.69 11.39
C VAL A 71 -23.76 -11.68 12.54
N ALA A 72 -23.65 -12.98 12.27
CA ALA A 72 -23.37 -14.01 13.26
C ALA A 72 -21.88 -14.22 13.53
N ASP A 73 -20.99 -13.71 12.66
CA ASP A 73 -19.57 -13.96 12.77
C ASP A 73 -18.87 -12.97 13.73
N GLU A 74 -18.01 -13.46 14.60
CA GLU A 74 -17.16 -12.65 15.47
C GLU A 74 -15.96 -12.05 14.72
N ARG A 75 -15.55 -12.70 13.61
CA ARG A 75 -14.43 -12.27 12.77
C ARG A 75 -14.64 -12.73 11.33
N PRO A 76 -14.09 -12.01 10.34
CA PRO A 76 -14.22 -12.42 8.95
C PRO A 76 -13.35 -13.63 8.60
N ARG A 77 -13.68 -14.25 7.47
CA ARG A 77 -12.75 -15.01 6.66
C ARG A 77 -12.35 -14.15 5.47
N PHE A 78 -11.13 -14.29 5.01
CA PHE A 78 -10.64 -13.59 3.82
C PHE A 78 -10.10 -14.63 2.83
N ASP A 79 -10.72 -14.68 1.65
CA ASP A 79 -10.31 -15.55 0.56
C ASP A 79 -9.55 -14.76 -0.51
N PRO A 80 -8.21 -14.90 -0.60
CA PRO A 80 -7.42 -14.22 -1.59
C PRO A 80 -7.78 -14.55 -3.04
N MET A 81 -8.37 -15.73 -3.29
CA MET A 81 -8.78 -16.15 -4.64
C MET A 81 -9.97 -15.32 -5.16
N LEU A 82 -10.80 -14.81 -4.26
CA LEU A 82 -11.93 -13.97 -4.62
C LEU A 82 -11.57 -12.50 -4.81
N ALA A 83 -10.43 -12.04 -4.27
CA ALA A 83 -9.98 -10.66 -4.33
C ALA A 83 -9.39 -10.26 -5.70
N GLN A 84 -9.98 -10.75 -6.76
CA GLN A 84 -9.57 -10.56 -8.16
C GLN A 84 -10.75 -10.08 -9.01
N PRO A 85 -10.50 -9.28 -10.08
CA PRO A 85 -9.24 -8.60 -10.36
C PRO A 85 -8.86 -7.60 -9.26
N SER A 86 -7.67 -6.99 -9.33
CA SER A 86 -7.17 -6.12 -8.28
C SER A 86 -6.44 -4.91 -8.85
N PHE A 87 -6.14 -3.94 -8.00
CA PHE A 87 -5.19 -2.85 -8.23
C PHE A 87 -4.34 -2.64 -6.97
N CYS A 88 -3.35 -1.78 -7.01
CA CYS A 88 -2.32 -1.71 -5.97
C CYS A 88 -2.86 -1.48 -4.56
N SER A 89 -3.80 -0.55 -4.36
CA SER A 89 -4.37 -0.27 -3.02
C SER A 89 -5.24 -1.43 -2.54
N SER A 90 -6.03 -2.06 -3.41
CA SER A 90 -6.85 -3.22 -3.04
C SER A 90 -5.99 -4.43 -2.67
N ALA A 91 -4.85 -4.61 -3.36
CA ALA A 91 -3.90 -5.69 -3.07
C ALA A 91 -3.25 -5.51 -1.70
N THR A 92 -2.69 -4.33 -1.42
CA THR A 92 -2.04 -4.04 -0.14
C THR A 92 -3.02 -4.09 1.03
N TYR A 93 -4.27 -3.61 0.81
CA TYR A 93 -5.34 -3.73 1.78
C TYR A 93 -5.71 -5.19 2.07
N SER A 94 -5.87 -5.99 1.02
CA SER A 94 -6.20 -7.42 1.13
C SER A 94 -5.15 -8.19 1.92
N VAL A 95 -3.86 -7.91 1.67
CA VAL A 95 -2.76 -8.51 2.44
C VAL A 95 -2.80 -8.04 3.90
N LEU A 96 -3.06 -6.76 4.17
CA LEU A 96 -3.21 -6.24 5.53
C LEU A 96 -4.30 -7.00 6.31
N ILE A 97 -5.50 -7.16 5.72
CA ILE A 97 -6.60 -7.91 6.36
C ILE A 97 -6.22 -9.38 6.58
N LYS A 98 -5.63 -10.02 5.56
CA LYS A 98 -5.20 -11.42 5.68
C LYS A 98 -4.12 -11.60 6.75
N ALA A 99 -3.16 -10.68 6.83
CA ALA A 99 -2.11 -10.68 7.85
C ALA A 99 -2.68 -10.47 9.26
N LEU A 100 -3.65 -9.57 9.43
CA LEU A 100 -4.35 -9.40 10.70
C LEU A 100 -5.05 -10.69 11.13
N LEU A 101 -5.71 -11.39 10.21
CA LEU A 101 -6.36 -12.66 10.49
C LEU A 101 -5.36 -13.76 10.88
N ILE A 102 -4.19 -13.82 10.24
CA ILE A 102 -3.11 -14.77 10.58
C ILE A 102 -2.51 -14.44 11.94
N TRP A 103 -2.26 -13.14 12.21
CA TRP A 103 -1.65 -12.68 13.45
C TRP A 103 -2.58 -12.81 14.66
N ASP A 104 -3.87 -12.50 14.49
CA ASP A 104 -4.86 -12.40 15.58
C ASP A 104 -5.42 -13.78 16.01
N THR A 105 -4.54 -14.72 16.32
CA THR A 105 -4.92 -16.06 16.78
C THR A 105 -5.62 -16.04 18.14
N ARG A 106 -5.47 -14.96 18.93
CA ARG A 106 -6.05 -14.80 20.26
C ARG A 106 -7.28 -13.91 20.31
N HIS A 107 -7.87 -13.57 19.18
CA HIS A 107 -9.08 -12.76 19.04
C HIS A 107 -9.00 -11.42 19.80
N LYS A 108 -7.87 -10.74 19.71
CA LYS A 108 -7.63 -9.43 20.32
C LYS A 108 -8.37 -8.30 19.61
N ILE A 109 -8.61 -8.46 18.31
CA ILE A 109 -9.36 -7.52 17.49
C ILE A 109 -10.85 -7.87 17.65
N LYS A 110 -11.61 -6.89 18.13
CA LYS A 110 -13.04 -7.06 18.40
C LYS A 110 -13.86 -7.02 17.14
N ARG A 111 -15.04 -7.62 17.21
CA ARG A 111 -16.00 -7.74 16.11
C ARG A 111 -16.31 -6.39 15.43
N GLU A 112 -16.53 -5.33 16.23
CA GLU A 112 -16.84 -3.99 15.73
C GLU A 112 -15.69 -3.40 14.90
N ALA A 113 -14.43 -3.71 15.26
CA ALA A 113 -13.29 -3.30 14.46
C ALA A 113 -13.26 -4.03 13.11
N TRP A 114 -13.56 -5.33 13.09
CA TRP A 114 -13.68 -6.10 11.84
C TRP A 114 -14.80 -5.57 10.96
N ILE A 115 -15.97 -5.23 11.51
CA ILE A 115 -17.07 -4.61 10.76
C ILE A 115 -16.63 -3.30 10.11
N ASN A 116 -15.92 -2.43 10.84
CA ASN A 116 -15.45 -1.16 10.31
C ASN A 116 -14.29 -1.32 9.30
N MET A 117 -13.51 -2.39 9.41
CA MET A 117 -12.49 -2.75 8.43
C MET A 117 -13.07 -3.44 7.18
N LYS A 118 -14.36 -3.83 7.17
CA LYS A 118 -14.98 -4.37 5.95
C LYS A 118 -14.96 -3.32 4.84
N PRO A 119 -14.46 -3.65 3.63
CA PRO A 119 -14.35 -2.68 2.55
C PRO A 119 -15.75 -2.28 2.06
N ARG A 120 -16.15 -1.04 2.29
CA ARG A 120 -17.41 -0.47 1.76
C ARG A 120 -17.16 0.09 0.38
N VAL A 121 -17.44 -0.71 -0.62
CA VAL A 121 -17.08 -0.46 -2.03
C VAL A 121 -18.29 -0.15 -2.92
N GLY A 122 -19.37 0.36 -2.34
CA GLY A 122 -20.59 0.69 -3.10
C GLY A 122 -21.46 -0.55 -3.41
N ILE A 123 -21.38 -1.58 -2.58
CA ILE A 123 -22.17 -2.81 -2.69
C ILE A 123 -22.97 -2.97 -1.39
N ALA A 124 -24.27 -3.20 -1.54
CA ALA A 124 -25.15 -3.43 -0.40
C ALA A 124 -24.93 -4.82 0.21
N ASP A 125 -24.89 -4.88 1.54
CA ASP A 125 -24.83 -6.11 2.33
C ASP A 125 -25.39 -5.87 3.76
N GLU A 126 -25.29 -6.87 4.64
CA GLU A 126 -25.81 -6.81 6.01
C GLU A 126 -25.21 -5.68 6.86
N PHE A 127 -23.99 -5.21 6.55
CA PHE A 127 -23.30 -4.13 7.27
C PHE A 127 -23.30 -2.79 6.53
N ASN A 128 -23.82 -2.78 5.30
CA ASN A 128 -23.92 -1.62 4.41
C ASN A 128 -25.20 -1.73 3.57
N PRO A 129 -26.40 -1.70 4.20
CA PRO A 129 -27.65 -2.03 3.52
C PRO A 129 -28.05 -1.03 2.43
N ASP A 130 -27.59 0.21 2.53
CA ASP A 130 -27.79 1.29 1.55
C ASP A 130 -26.78 1.25 0.39
N GLY A 131 -25.77 0.37 0.48
CA GLY A 131 -24.75 0.21 -0.57
C GLY A 131 -23.87 1.43 -0.78
N VAL A 132 -23.79 2.36 0.19
CA VAL A 132 -22.95 3.55 0.05
C VAL A 132 -21.46 3.18 0.16
N GLY A 133 -20.69 3.56 -0.88
CA GLY A 133 -19.24 3.36 -0.89
C GLY A 133 -18.50 4.36 -0.02
N GLN A 134 -17.31 3.97 0.44
CA GLN A 134 -16.36 4.87 1.09
C GLN A 134 -15.41 5.41 0.02
N ASP A 135 -15.60 6.66 -0.36
CA ASP A 135 -14.69 7.40 -1.23
C ASP A 135 -13.35 7.66 -0.54
N ASP A 136 -12.34 8.09 -1.29
CA ASP A 136 -11.01 8.39 -0.77
C ASP A 136 -11.06 9.29 0.47
N GLY A 137 -10.39 8.87 1.52
CA GLY A 137 -10.35 9.53 2.82
C GLY A 137 -11.55 9.27 3.72
N VAL A 138 -12.60 8.57 3.28
CA VAL A 138 -13.82 8.32 4.06
C VAL A 138 -13.78 6.93 4.71
N GLY A 139 -14.09 6.85 5.99
CA GLY A 139 -14.11 5.60 6.74
C GLY A 139 -12.77 4.88 6.72
N PHE A 140 -12.78 3.58 6.91
CA PHE A 140 -11.56 2.77 6.93
C PHE A 140 -11.05 2.47 5.53
N TRP A 141 -11.92 1.95 4.66
CA TRP A 141 -11.55 1.59 3.29
C TRP A 141 -11.11 2.80 2.47
N GLY A 142 -11.84 3.90 2.52
CA GLY A 142 -11.48 5.10 1.77
C GLY A 142 -10.14 5.70 2.19
N ARG A 143 -9.73 5.58 3.47
CA ARG A 143 -8.37 5.93 3.89
C ARG A 143 -7.31 4.99 3.33
N ALA A 144 -7.60 3.69 3.33
CA ALA A 144 -6.68 2.68 2.81
C ALA A 144 -6.47 2.79 1.29
N ASN A 145 -7.54 3.16 0.57
CA ASN A 145 -7.55 3.29 -0.90
C ASN A 145 -7.00 4.63 -1.39
N ALA A 146 -6.98 5.65 -0.55
CA ALA A 146 -6.66 7.02 -0.94
C ALA A 146 -5.27 7.16 -1.58
N ASN A 147 -5.16 8.17 -2.46
CA ASN A 147 -3.89 8.67 -2.96
C ASN A 147 -2.99 9.17 -1.80
N GLY A 148 -1.76 9.57 -2.11
CA GLY A 148 -0.78 9.95 -1.10
C GLY A 148 -0.36 8.74 -0.26
N PRO A 149 -0.07 8.91 1.04
CA PRO A 149 0.44 7.83 1.89
C PRO A 149 -0.63 6.83 2.38
N GLY A 150 -1.90 7.01 2.01
CA GLY A 150 -3.01 6.08 2.24
C GLY A 150 -2.94 5.26 3.54
N LEU A 151 -2.57 3.99 3.43
CA LEU A 151 -2.41 3.08 4.58
C LEU A 151 -1.46 3.61 5.66
N GLY A 152 -0.45 4.42 5.32
CA GLY A 152 0.45 5.03 6.30
C GLY A 152 -0.28 5.98 7.25
N VAL A 153 -1.20 6.79 6.73
CA VAL A 153 -2.04 7.68 7.54
C VAL A 153 -2.94 6.86 8.45
N LEU A 154 -3.59 5.83 7.91
CA LEU A 154 -4.46 4.94 8.68
C LEU A 154 -3.71 4.26 9.84
N VAL A 155 -2.50 3.73 9.59
CA VAL A 155 -1.65 3.12 10.63
C VAL A 155 -1.28 4.14 11.71
N HIS A 156 -1.00 5.40 11.34
CA HIS A 156 -0.75 6.48 12.28
C HIS A 156 -1.99 6.82 13.12
N GLU A 157 -3.15 7.04 12.50
CA GLU A 157 -4.41 7.36 13.18
C GLU A 157 -4.82 6.29 14.21
N LEU A 158 -4.61 5.02 13.88
CA LEU A 158 -4.87 3.90 14.78
C LEU A 158 -3.80 3.73 15.85
N GLY A 159 -2.64 4.37 15.71
CA GLY A 159 -1.48 4.19 16.56
C GLY A 159 -0.86 2.79 16.43
N ALA A 160 -1.05 2.13 15.28
CA ALA A 160 -0.62 0.76 15.04
C ALA A 160 0.86 0.62 14.65
N GLY A 161 1.52 1.73 14.33
CA GLY A 161 2.90 1.73 13.89
C GLY A 161 3.44 3.13 13.68
N TYR A 162 4.45 3.24 12.85
CA TYR A 162 5.07 4.50 12.47
C TYR A 162 5.52 4.45 11.01
N SER A 163 5.70 5.64 10.45
CA SER A 163 6.20 5.80 9.07
C SER A 163 7.53 6.55 9.06
N PHE A 164 8.28 6.34 7.99
CA PHE A 164 9.47 7.10 7.65
C PHE A 164 9.50 7.30 6.14
N THR A 165 10.05 8.43 5.70
CA THR A 165 9.96 8.85 4.30
C THR A 165 11.23 9.53 3.86
N ALA A 166 11.49 9.50 2.56
CA ALA A 166 12.49 10.31 1.90
C ALA A 166 11.90 10.92 0.63
N TYR A 167 12.36 12.12 0.33
CA TYR A 167 12.01 12.86 -0.87
C TYR A 167 13.28 13.29 -1.57
N ARG A 168 13.35 13.04 -2.86
CA ARG A 168 14.54 13.30 -3.68
C ARG A 168 14.72 14.78 -4.03
N GLY A 169 13.69 15.58 -3.86
CA GLY A 169 13.62 16.94 -4.34
C GLY A 169 13.09 17.03 -5.77
N ALA A 170 12.93 18.24 -6.29
CA ALA A 170 12.51 18.50 -7.66
C ALA A 170 13.65 19.04 -8.52
N LYS A 171 13.83 18.49 -9.74
CA LYS A 171 14.83 18.99 -10.71
C LYS A 171 14.50 20.42 -11.16
N SER A 172 13.24 20.69 -11.43
CA SER A 172 12.76 22.01 -11.85
C SER A 172 12.51 22.91 -10.64
N GLU A 173 13.01 24.14 -10.68
CA GLU A 173 12.76 25.16 -9.64
C GLU A 173 11.27 25.42 -9.42
N ARG A 174 10.49 25.38 -10.49
CA ARG A 174 9.02 25.53 -10.44
C ARG A 174 8.33 24.50 -9.56
N ASN A 175 8.89 23.29 -9.48
CA ASN A 175 8.29 22.16 -8.77
C ASN A 175 8.91 21.94 -7.38
N ARG A 176 9.85 22.81 -6.96
CA ARG A 176 10.46 22.74 -5.62
C ARG A 176 9.44 23.09 -4.56
N GLU A 177 9.39 22.31 -3.51
CA GLU A 177 8.49 22.53 -2.38
C GLU A 177 8.95 23.69 -1.51
N THR A 178 10.26 23.96 -1.48
CA THR A 178 10.86 25.06 -0.72
C THR A 178 11.96 25.77 -1.54
N PRO A 179 12.14 27.09 -1.36
CA PRO A 179 13.26 27.80 -1.95
C PRO A 179 14.59 27.17 -1.54
N GLY A 180 15.47 26.94 -2.52
CA GLY A 180 16.79 26.33 -2.27
C GLY A 180 16.77 24.81 -2.07
N GLU A 181 15.64 24.14 -2.23
CA GLU A 181 15.57 22.69 -2.21
C GLU A 181 16.52 22.09 -3.25
N ARG A 182 17.34 21.14 -2.80
CA ARG A 182 18.30 20.44 -3.64
C ARG A 182 17.73 19.11 -4.14
N TYR A 183 17.82 18.88 -5.44
CA TYR A 183 17.57 17.57 -6.01
C TYR A 183 18.77 16.63 -5.75
N LEU A 184 18.53 15.48 -5.12
CA LEU A 184 19.57 14.48 -4.87
C LEU A 184 19.94 13.75 -6.17
N THR A 185 21.22 13.60 -6.43
CA THR A 185 21.73 12.75 -7.51
C THR A 185 21.32 11.28 -7.31
N ASP A 186 21.43 10.47 -8.34
CA ASP A 186 21.13 9.03 -8.23
C ASP A 186 21.98 8.34 -7.16
N ALA A 187 23.28 8.66 -7.11
CA ALA A 187 24.19 8.08 -6.12
C ALA A 187 23.81 8.47 -4.69
N GLU A 188 23.51 9.76 -4.45
CA GLU A 188 23.08 10.23 -3.12
C GLU A 188 21.76 9.61 -2.70
N TRP A 189 20.78 9.55 -3.64
CA TRP A 189 19.49 8.95 -3.38
C TRP A 189 19.57 7.46 -3.08
N CYS A 190 20.33 6.72 -3.87
CA CYS A 190 20.52 5.28 -3.69
C CYS A 190 21.28 4.95 -2.40
N ALA A 191 22.14 5.86 -1.93
CA ALA A 191 22.93 5.68 -0.71
C ALA A 191 22.19 6.06 0.59
N LEU A 192 20.95 6.58 0.53
CA LEU A 192 20.19 6.91 1.73
C LEU A 192 19.97 5.69 2.62
N ASP A 193 20.08 5.86 3.92
CA ASP A 193 19.87 4.83 4.95
C ASP A 193 18.44 4.28 4.98
N ILE A 194 17.48 5.03 4.47
CA ILE A 194 16.07 4.65 4.41
C ILE A 194 15.86 3.28 3.74
N TRP A 195 16.68 2.94 2.75
CA TRP A 195 16.61 1.67 2.04
C TRP A 195 17.10 0.48 2.88
N GLN A 196 18.03 0.75 3.80
CA GLN A 196 18.56 -0.26 4.74
C GLN A 196 17.66 -0.41 5.97
N ARG A 197 16.93 0.63 6.32
CA ARG A 197 15.99 0.68 7.42
C ARG A 197 14.73 -0.12 7.16
N ALA A 198 14.29 -0.16 5.92
CA ALA A 198 13.12 -0.92 5.49
C ALA A 198 13.36 -2.42 5.61
N ILE A 199 12.35 -3.16 6.04
CA ILE A 199 12.39 -4.62 6.15
C ILE A 199 11.26 -5.27 5.34
N PRO A 200 11.43 -6.50 4.83
CA PRO A 200 10.36 -7.21 4.14
C PRO A 200 9.08 -7.26 4.97
N GLY A 201 7.95 -6.92 4.35
CA GLY A 201 6.66 -6.81 5.02
C GLY A 201 6.27 -5.38 5.46
N ASP A 202 7.17 -4.39 5.38
CA ASP A 202 6.78 -3.00 5.54
C ASP A 202 5.85 -2.59 4.39
N LEU A 203 4.77 -1.86 4.71
CA LEU A 203 3.96 -1.20 3.69
C LEU A 203 4.82 -0.11 3.05
N MET A 204 4.77 0.00 1.74
CA MET A 204 5.55 0.99 1.00
C MET A 204 4.65 1.73 0.03
N LYS A 205 4.78 3.05 -0.01
CA LYS A 205 4.21 3.88 -1.05
C LYS A 205 5.33 4.44 -1.90
N ILE A 206 5.29 4.16 -3.17
CA ILE A 206 6.21 4.68 -4.18
C ILE A 206 5.54 5.87 -4.87
N PHE A 207 6.29 6.95 -5.06
CA PHE A 207 5.93 8.04 -5.95
C PHE A 207 7.01 8.10 -7.03
N TRP A 208 6.59 7.93 -8.27
CA TRP A 208 7.50 7.76 -9.39
C TRP A 208 8.16 9.06 -9.84
N ASN A 209 9.41 8.97 -10.23
CA ASN A 209 10.11 10.04 -10.91
C ASN A 209 9.67 10.10 -12.39
N ARG A 210 8.73 10.97 -12.72
CA ARG A 210 8.14 11.08 -14.07
C ARG A 210 9.15 11.43 -15.16
N ASN A 211 10.27 12.05 -14.82
CA ASN A 211 11.28 12.47 -15.80
C ASN A 211 12.22 11.34 -16.23
N GLU A 212 12.15 10.18 -15.59
CA GLU A 212 13.10 9.08 -15.80
C GLU A 212 12.42 7.71 -15.80
N SER A 213 11.15 7.62 -16.25
CA SER A 213 10.44 6.32 -16.32
C SER A 213 11.19 5.35 -17.22
N ARG A 214 12.22 4.71 -16.66
CA ARG A 214 12.82 3.50 -17.18
C ARG A 214 11.84 2.40 -16.84
N GLY A 215 11.36 1.69 -17.86
CA GLY A 215 10.40 0.63 -17.68
C GLY A 215 10.84 -0.32 -16.56
N SER A 216 9.97 -0.56 -15.58
CA SER A 216 10.19 -1.62 -14.61
C SER A 216 10.23 -2.95 -15.36
N ASP A 217 11.08 -3.89 -14.95
CA ASP A 217 11.12 -5.26 -15.50
C ASP A 217 9.78 -6.00 -15.37
N SER A 218 8.83 -5.47 -14.60
CA SER A 218 7.46 -5.97 -14.48
C SER A 218 6.59 -5.67 -15.70
N GLY A 219 7.08 -4.95 -16.72
CA GLY A 219 6.29 -4.52 -17.87
C GLY A 219 5.19 -3.50 -17.53
N ALA A 220 5.11 -3.07 -16.30
CA ALA A 220 4.23 -2.00 -15.85
C ALA A 220 4.84 -0.65 -16.27
N ILE A 221 4.67 -0.30 -17.53
CA ILE A 221 4.72 1.10 -17.93
C ILE A 221 3.53 1.73 -17.22
N ILE A 222 3.76 2.38 -16.09
CA ILE A 222 2.78 3.32 -15.56
C ILE A 222 2.78 4.44 -16.60
N GLY A 223 1.84 4.35 -17.56
CA GLY A 223 1.69 5.33 -18.61
C GLY A 223 1.42 6.67 -17.96
N CYS A 224 2.45 7.50 -17.92
CA CYS A 224 2.26 8.91 -17.90
C CYS A 224 1.79 9.24 -19.32
N ASP A 225 0.48 9.38 -19.51
CA ASP A 225 -0.01 10.15 -20.65
C ASP A 225 0.64 11.53 -20.52
N ASP A 226 1.48 11.87 -21.49
CA ASP A 226 2.22 13.13 -21.53
C ASP A 226 1.31 14.38 -21.49
N ASP A 227 0.01 14.20 -21.64
CA ASP A 227 -1.01 15.25 -21.68
C ASP A 227 -1.75 15.48 -20.33
N LYS A 228 -1.55 14.65 -19.33
CA LYS A 228 -2.13 14.91 -18.00
C LYS A 228 -1.18 15.78 -17.22
N THR A 229 -1.61 17.02 -17.08
CA THR A 229 -1.06 18.09 -16.26
C THR A 229 0.01 17.64 -15.26
N ALA A 230 1.18 18.27 -15.33
CA ALA A 230 2.41 18.01 -14.54
C ALA A 230 2.23 17.93 -13.02
N ASP A 231 1.00 17.93 -12.53
CA ASP A 231 0.62 18.20 -11.16
C ASP A 231 0.10 17.00 -10.36
N GLN A 232 0.06 15.79 -10.93
CA GLN A 232 -0.40 14.60 -10.20
C GLN A 232 0.76 13.64 -9.86
N GLU A 233 0.93 13.35 -8.58
CA GLU A 233 1.86 12.30 -8.14
C GLU A 233 1.37 10.94 -8.64
N ALA A 234 2.12 10.32 -9.54
CA ALA A 234 1.88 8.94 -9.90
C ALA A 234 2.42 8.03 -8.80
N GLY A 235 1.53 7.39 -8.04
CA GLY A 235 1.91 6.57 -6.90
C GLY A 235 1.58 5.10 -7.10
N HIS A 236 2.27 4.24 -6.35
CA HIS A 236 2.03 2.81 -6.29
C HIS A 236 2.05 2.32 -4.85
N SER A 237 0.99 1.64 -4.42
CA SER A 237 0.90 1.02 -3.09
C SER A 237 1.44 -0.41 -3.17
N VAL A 238 2.46 -0.70 -2.39
CA VAL A 238 3.18 -1.98 -2.45
C VAL A 238 3.58 -2.46 -1.06
N ILE A 239 4.05 -3.69 -0.97
CA ILE A 239 4.70 -4.23 0.22
C ILE A 239 6.17 -4.45 -0.12
N PHE A 240 7.04 -3.86 0.67
CA PHE A 240 8.48 -3.98 0.47
C PHE A 240 8.95 -5.41 0.71
N MET A 241 9.78 -5.92 -0.20
CA MET A 241 10.31 -7.29 -0.16
C MET A 241 11.83 -7.31 0.00
N GLY A 242 12.52 -6.18 -0.20
CA GLY A 242 13.97 -6.06 -0.04
C GLY A 242 14.64 -5.20 -1.10
N CYS A 243 15.93 -4.98 -0.92
CA CYS A 243 16.80 -4.34 -1.91
C CYS A 243 18.00 -5.25 -2.22
N GLU A 244 18.38 -5.30 -3.49
CA GLU A 244 19.64 -5.90 -3.95
C GLU A 244 20.39 -4.82 -4.74
N GLY A 245 21.47 -4.29 -4.16
CA GLY A 245 22.12 -3.08 -4.68
C GLY A 245 21.12 -1.92 -4.77
N ASP A 246 20.95 -1.40 -5.98
CA ASP A 246 20.01 -0.30 -6.24
C ASP A 246 18.64 -0.77 -6.76
N THR A 247 18.41 -2.08 -6.81
CA THR A 247 17.12 -2.64 -7.19
C THR A 247 16.25 -2.88 -5.96
N VAL A 248 15.05 -2.30 -5.97
CA VAL A 248 14.00 -2.51 -4.97
C VAL A 248 13.07 -3.61 -5.47
N SER A 249 12.83 -4.62 -4.63
CA SER A 249 11.81 -5.63 -4.86
C SER A 249 10.58 -5.35 -3.98
N TYR A 250 9.40 -5.48 -4.56
CA TYR A 250 8.14 -5.25 -3.85
C TYR A 250 7.05 -6.21 -4.35
N TRP A 251 6.04 -6.45 -3.53
CA TRP A 251 4.84 -7.19 -3.91
C TRP A 251 3.64 -6.25 -4.00
N SER A 252 2.83 -6.42 -5.03
CA SER A 252 1.57 -5.70 -5.21
C SER A 252 0.70 -6.35 -6.30
N SER A 253 -0.44 -5.74 -6.62
CA SER A 253 -1.08 -5.89 -7.91
C SER A 253 -0.43 -4.90 -8.89
N ASN A 254 0.31 -5.43 -9.85
CA ASN A 254 1.10 -4.67 -10.81
C ASN A 254 0.36 -4.57 -12.16
N GLY A 255 0.33 -3.36 -12.70
CA GLY A 255 -0.33 -2.97 -13.94
C GLY A 255 -0.36 -1.44 -14.09
N PRO A 256 -1.06 -0.87 -15.08
CA PRO A 256 -1.60 -1.51 -16.27
C PRO A 256 -0.53 -1.82 -17.32
N GLY A 257 -0.70 -2.92 -18.06
CA GLY A 257 0.13 -3.28 -19.20
C GLY A 257 -0.75 -3.53 -20.43
N LYS A 258 -0.13 -3.95 -21.52
CA LYS A 258 -0.86 -4.29 -22.78
C LYS A 258 -1.85 -5.46 -22.58
N HIS A 259 -1.62 -6.29 -21.59
CA HIS A 259 -2.40 -7.48 -21.28
C HIS A 259 -2.80 -7.46 -19.80
N PRO A 260 -3.78 -6.61 -19.40
CA PRO A 260 -4.16 -6.43 -18.00
C PRO A 260 -4.68 -7.73 -17.36
N GLU A 261 -5.23 -8.67 -18.14
CA GLU A 261 -5.67 -9.99 -17.70
C GLU A 261 -4.52 -10.90 -17.24
N LEU A 262 -3.30 -10.66 -17.75
CA LEU A 262 -2.07 -11.35 -17.37
C LEU A 262 -1.31 -10.66 -16.22
N MET A 263 -1.79 -9.50 -15.81
CA MET A 263 -1.22 -8.70 -14.71
C MET A 263 -1.86 -9.07 -13.35
N GLY A 264 -1.62 -8.28 -12.34
CA GLY A 264 -2.19 -8.46 -11.01
C GLY A 264 -1.12 -8.81 -9.97
N TYR A 265 -1.42 -9.72 -9.06
CA TYR A 265 -0.54 -10.06 -7.94
C TYR A 265 0.80 -10.64 -8.39
N SER A 266 1.87 -9.95 -8.07
CA SER A 266 3.22 -10.39 -8.43
C SER A 266 4.30 -9.63 -7.65
N ILE A 267 5.52 -10.15 -7.68
CA ILE A 267 6.72 -9.41 -7.30
C ILE A 267 7.07 -8.47 -8.46
N GLY A 268 7.12 -7.17 -8.16
CA GLY A 268 7.66 -6.13 -9.02
C GLY A 268 9.07 -5.74 -8.61
N ARG A 269 9.80 -5.13 -9.53
CA ARG A 269 11.13 -4.56 -9.30
C ARG A 269 11.24 -3.21 -9.95
N CYS A 270 11.98 -2.30 -9.33
CA CYS A 270 12.35 -1.01 -9.91
C CYS A 270 13.73 -0.59 -9.41
N HIS A 271 14.37 0.32 -10.11
CA HIS A 271 15.58 0.96 -9.62
C HIS A 271 15.21 2.05 -8.60
N LYS A 272 16.05 2.26 -7.58
CA LYS A 272 15.82 3.34 -6.59
C LYS A 272 15.69 4.70 -7.26
N SER A 273 16.44 4.96 -8.34
CA SER A 273 16.39 6.22 -9.09
C SER A 273 15.06 6.48 -9.82
N ASP A 274 14.25 5.44 -10.03
CA ASP A 274 12.91 5.59 -10.61
C ASP A 274 11.92 6.18 -9.59
N ILE A 275 12.32 6.25 -8.33
CA ILE A 275 11.49 6.69 -7.21
C ILE A 275 11.88 8.13 -6.84
N GLN A 276 10.91 9.04 -6.85
CA GLN A 276 11.10 10.43 -6.42
C GLN A 276 10.85 10.61 -4.93
N ARG A 277 9.85 9.91 -4.40
CA ARG A 277 9.51 9.89 -2.98
C ARG A 277 9.15 8.47 -2.57
N VAL A 278 9.53 8.10 -1.38
CA VAL A 278 9.13 6.83 -0.77
C VAL A 278 8.61 7.06 0.63
N VAL A 279 7.53 6.37 0.98
CA VAL A 279 7.02 6.27 2.35
C VAL A 279 7.02 4.80 2.73
N PHE A 280 7.74 4.47 3.80
CA PHE A 280 7.63 3.18 4.45
C PHE A 280 6.76 3.31 5.70
N THR A 281 5.93 2.33 5.94
CA THR A 281 5.09 2.26 7.15
C THR A 281 5.27 0.89 7.80
N ARG A 282 5.77 0.90 9.03
CA ARG A 282 6.01 -0.30 9.84
C ARG A 282 4.92 -0.46 10.89
N ILE A 283 4.24 -1.58 10.88
CA ILE A 283 3.25 -1.94 11.89
C ILE A 283 3.97 -2.67 13.02
N THR A 284 4.00 -2.05 14.20
CA THR A 284 4.68 -2.59 15.40
C THR A 284 3.70 -3.03 16.47
N ARG A 285 2.46 -2.56 16.39
CA ARG A 285 1.39 -2.80 17.36
C ARG A 285 0.10 -3.19 16.65
N PRO A 286 0.05 -4.38 16.00
CA PRO A 286 -1.12 -4.80 15.23
C PRO A 286 -2.41 -4.89 16.04
N GLU A 287 -2.33 -5.10 17.37
CA GLU A 287 -3.48 -5.05 18.27
C GLU A 287 -4.21 -3.70 18.27
N ARG A 288 -3.54 -2.63 17.83
CA ARG A 288 -4.12 -1.29 17.72
C ARG A 288 -5.11 -1.15 16.57
N PHE A 289 -5.14 -2.09 15.64
CA PHE A 289 -6.22 -2.16 14.65
C PHE A 289 -7.59 -2.33 15.31
N ASN A 290 -7.65 -2.79 16.56
CA ASN A 290 -8.86 -2.75 17.36
C ASN A 290 -9.43 -1.32 17.55
N ASN A 291 -8.64 -0.27 17.37
CA ASN A 291 -9.11 1.12 17.40
C ASN A 291 -10.01 1.46 16.21
N ALA A 292 -10.01 0.67 15.14
CA ALA A 292 -10.94 0.81 14.01
C ALA A 292 -12.41 0.80 14.46
N ARG A 293 -12.73 0.14 15.58
CA ARG A 293 -14.08 0.16 16.18
C ARG A 293 -14.61 1.57 16.50
N ARG A 294 -13.73 2.57 16.64
CA ARG A 294 -14.07 3.95 16.94
C ARG A 294 -14.20 4.83 15.72
N MET A 295 -13.87 4.31 14.56
CA MET A 295 -13.92 5.03 13.29
C MET A 295 -15.30 4.81 12.67
N ALA A 296 -16.11 5.87 12.60
CA ALA A 296 -17.40 5.77 11.93
C ALA A 296 -17.20 5.54 10.41
N PRO A 297 -18.13 4.82 9.76
CA PRO A 297 -18.05 4.62 8.30
C PRO A 297 -18.02 5.92 7.49
N THR A 298 -18.54 7.03 8.07
CA THR A 298 -18.63 8.35 7.46
C THR A 298 -17.53 9.31 7.92
N ASP A 299 -16.63 8.89 8.82
CA ASP A 299 -15.52 9.74 9.27
C ASP A 299 -14.61 10.11 8.10
N VAL A 300 -14.28 11.40 7.98
CA VAL A 300 -13.51 11.95 6.86
C VAL A 300 -12.13 12.39 7.30
N ASN A 301 -11.11 11.90 6.62
CA ASN A 301 -9.79 12.53 6.59
C ASN A 301 -9.76 13.50 5.40
N ALA A 302 -9.88 14.80 5.67
CA ALA A 302 -9.98 15.82 4.63
C ALA A 302 -8.73 15.86 3.72
N TYR A 303 -7.55 15.65 4.29
CA TYR A 303 -6.30 15.62 3.52
C TYR A 303 -6.31 14.50 2.47
N LEU A 304 -6.66 13.28 2.86
CA LEU A 304 -6.70 12.15 1.92
C LEU A 304 -7.78 12.33 0.85
N ARG A 305 -8.93 12.88 1.23
CA ARG A 305 -10.03 13.18 0.29
C ARG A 305 -9.59 14.21 -0.76
N ASP A 306 -8.89 15.26 -0.32
CA ASP A 306 -8.46 16.34 -1.22
C ASP A 306 -7.33 15.91 -2.18
N LEU A 307 -6.61 14.82 -1.86
CA LEU A 307 -5.60 14.26 -2.75
C LEU A 307 -6.17 13.47 -3.93
N ASN A 308 -7.47 13.22 -3.96
CA ASN A 308 -8.10 12.43 -5.01
C ASN A 308 -7.96 13.08 -6.41
N GLY A 309 -6.80 12.89 -7.02
CA GLY A 309 -6.49 13.32 -8.37
C GLY A 309 -6.28 14.82 -8.56
N LYS A 310 -6.20 15.62 -7.49
CA LYS A 310 -6.24 17.08 -7.61
C LYS A 310 -4.90 17.78 -7.39
N ARG A 311 -3.96 17.21 -6.63
CA ARG A 311 -2.68 17.85 -6.33
C ARG A 311 -1.62 16.88 -5.80
N HIS A 312 -0.37 17.36 -5.75
CA HIS A 312 0.71 16.72 -5.02
C HIS A 312 0.57 16.95 -3.51
N SER A 313 1.05 15.99 -2.73
CA SER A 313 1.35 16.23 -1.33
C SER A 313 2.71 16.91 -1.20
N THR A 314 2.79 17.98 -0.44
CA THR A 314 4.10 18.47 -0.01
C THR A 314 4.71 17.55 1.04
N THR A 315 6.04 17.57 1.17
CA THR A 315 6.75 16.82 2.22
C THR A 315 6.23 17.20 3.60
N ALA A 316 6.02 18.49 3.87
CA ALA A 316 5.51 18.97 5.16
C ALA A 316 4.10 18.45 5.48
N GLU A 317 3.19 18.44 4.50
CA GLU A 317 1.84 17.86 4.66
C GLU A 317 1.92 16.36 4.96
N MET A 318 2.75 15.65 4.20
CA MET A 318 2.91 14.20 4.35
C MET A 318 3.48 13.83 5.72
N LEU A 319 4.54 14.52 6.17
CA LEU A 319 5.14 14.32 7.50
C LEU A 319 4.11 14.54 8.61
N ARG A 320 3.31 15.61 8.52
CA ARG A 320 2.26 15.91 9.50
C ARG A 320 1.21 14.79 9.54
N GLN A 321 0.73 14.30 8.40
CA GLN A 321 -0.30 13.26 8.31
C GLN A 321 0.21 11.89 8.78
N LEU A 322 1.49 11.65 8.65
CA LEU A 322 2.16 10.44 9.13
C LEU A 322 2.63 10.54 10.59
N GLY A 323 2.44 11.70 11.25
CA GLY A 323 2.89 11.94 12.61
C GLY A 323 4.42 11.95 12.76
N ILE A 324 5.14 12.25 11.68
CA ILE A 324 6.60 12.36 11.66
C ILE A 324 6.97 13.78 12.09
N LYS A 325 7.72 13.90 13.19
CA LYS A 325 8.25 15.18 13.65
C LYS A 325 9.37 15.65 12.70
N GLN A 326 9.33 16.92 12.34
CA GLN A 326 10.42 17.61 11.64
C GLN A 326 11.58 17.86 12.58
#